data_364b5d31a373d85c8af6e2f4b4002232
#
_entry.id   364b5d31a373d85c8af6e2f4b4002232
#
_cell.length_a   1.000
_cell.length_b   1.000
_cell.length_c   1.000
_cell.angle_alpha   90.00
_cell.angle_beta   90.00
_cell.angle_gamma   90.00
#
_symmetry.space_group_name_H-M   'P 1'
#
loop_
_entity.id
_entity.type
_entity.pdbx_description
1 polymer ?
#
loop_
_entity_poly.entity_id
_entity_poly.type
_entity_poly.pdbx_seq_one_letter_code
_entity_poly.pdbx_strand_id
1 'polypeptide(L)'
;MPDIAVLNQETIDKIAAGVVVERPCSVVKELVENAIDAGSSAITVEIKEGGISFIRITDNGCGIQRNQVPLAFLRHSTSKIKNAEDLLTVKSLGFRGEALSSIAAVARVELITKTYDELTGTRYVIEGSKEITNEEIGAPDGTTFIVKDLFYNTPARRKFLKTATTEGGYISDMVEKLALSHPDISFKFINSNQTKLHTSGNGNRKDIIYHIFGRDISSSLIPVDFECEYFKLEGFIGKPVITRGNRNYEIYFINGRYIKSSLLSKAIEEAYRNFLMQHQYPFTVLYFTFYSELDVNVHPTKMELRFDNNNEVYVELCDAIYKLLSHKEMIPEVPVGSNDKPAKIIHKYEEPIPEPFEKRRINDIAASAAMDNAIIKHSPGIYEFDDK
;
A
#
# COMPACT_ATOMS: atom_id res chain seq x y z
N MET A 1 -18.98 44.83 12.44
CA MET A 1 -18.13 43.63 12.56
C MET A 1 -19.06 42.45 12.52
N PRO A 2 -18.73 41.33 11.88
CA PRO A 2 -19.57 40.13 11.96
C PRO A 2 -19.61 39.65 13.43
N ASP A 3 -20.77 39.24 13.88
CA ASP A 3 -20.97 38.76 15.25
C ASP A 3 -20.36 37.38 15.43
N ILE A 4 -19.74 37.16 16.58
CA ILE A 4 -19.21 35.83 16.96
C ILE A 4 -20.39 35.00 17.46
N ALA A 5 -20.66 33.87 16.80
CA ALA A 5 -21.73 32.94 17.18
C ALA A 5 -21.18 31.54 17.49
N VAL A 6 -21.80 30.84 18.43
CA VAL A 6 -21.52 29.45 18.72
C VAL A 6 -22.13 28.59 17.61
N LEU A 7 -21.31 27.73 16.98
CA LEU A 7 -21.75 26.81 15.94
C LEU A 7 -22.65 25.72 16.54
N ASN A 8 -23.57 25.21 15.75
CA ASN A 8 -24.34 24.02 16.13
C ASN A 8 -23.46 22.76 16.15
N GLN A 9 -23.85 21.76 16.92
CA GLN A 9 -23.06 20.55 17.13
C GLN A 9 -22.73 19.82 15.81
N GLU A 10 -23.66 19.74 14.87
CA GLU A 10 -23.46 19.11 13.57
C GLU A 10 -22.34 19.79 12.76
N THR A 11 -22.27 21.12 12.81
CA THR A 11 -21.19 21.88 12.15
C THR A 11 -19.86 21.67 12.85
N ILE A 12 -19.84 21.67 14.18
CA ILE A 12 -18.65 21.37 14.98
C ILE A 12 -18.13 19.97 14.64
N ASP A 13 -19.02 18.99 14.53
CA ASP A 13 -18.66 17.61 14.20
C ASP A 13 -18.05 17.49 12.81
N LYS A 14 -18.62 18.17 11.80
CA LYS A 14 -18.08 18.20 10.43
C LYS A 14 -16.72 18.90 10.34
N ILE A 15 -16.51 19.97 11.10
CA ILE A 15 -15.21 20.67 11.14
C ILE A 15 -14.15 19.76 11.77
N ALA A 16 -14.44 19.20 12.96
CA ALA A 16 -13.50 18.35 13.66
C ALA A 16 -13.21 17.05 12.89
N ALA A 17 -14.24 16.41 12.28
CA ALA A 17 -14.02 15.28 11.37
C ALA A 17 -13.02 15.59 10.26
N GLY A 18 -12.87 16.86 9.92
CA GLY A 18 -11.93 17.30 8.91
C GLY A 18 -10.46 17.22 9.26
N VAL A 19 -10.16 17.20 10.51
CA VAL A 19 -8.78 17.03 11.00
C VAL A 19 -8.39 15.55 11.03
N VAL A 20 -9.36 14.68 11.30
CA VAL A 20 -9.14 13.22 11.43
C VAL A 20 -9.31 12.51 10.08
N VAL A 21 -10.35 12.85 9.32
CA VAL A 21 -10.71 12.20 8.06
C VAL A 21 -10.48 13.18 6.91
N GLU A 22 -9.28 13.18 6.36
CA GLU A 22 -8.93 14.02 5.20
C GLU A 22 -9.30 13.37 3.86
N ARG A 23 -9.18 12.04 3.78
CA ARG A 23 -9.36 11.25 2.56
C ARG A 23 -9.77 9.81 2.87
N PRO A 24 -10.19 9.00 1.84
CA PRO A 24 -10.55 7.59 2.04
C PRO A 24 -9.46 6.75 2.72
N CYS A 25 -8.18 6.98 2.40
CA CYS A 25 -7.06 6.28 3.01
C CYS A 25 -6.99 6.49 4.53
N SER A 26 -7.38 7.69 5.06
CA SER A 26 -7.45 7.93 6.50
C SER A 26 -8.50 7.06 7.19
N VAL A 27 -9.67 6.88 6.55
CA VAL A 27 -10.74 5.99 7.05
C VAL A 27 -10.26 4.55 7.12
N VAL A 28 -9.67 4.04 6.02
CA VAL A 28 -9.19 2.66 5.96
C VAL A 28 -8.09 2.43 7.00
N LYS A 29 -7.16 3.38 7.14
CA LYS A 29 -6.09 3.30 8.14
C LYS A 29 -6.64 3.14 9.55
N GLU A 30 -7.52 4.05 9.99
CA GLU A 30 -8.09 4.03 11.35
C GLU A 30 -8.88 2.74 11.63
N LEU A 31 -9.68 2.26 10.66
CA LEU A 31 -10.47 1.05 10.84
C LEU A 31 -9.60 -0.23 10.85
N VAL A 32 -8.54 -0.29 10.02
CA VAL A 32 -7.60 -1.42 10.03
C VAL A 32 -6.75 -1.42 11.30
N GLU A 33 -6.29 -0.25 11.76
CA GLU A 33 -5.57 -0.14 13.04
C GLU A 33 -6.46 -0.59 14.22
N ASN A 34 -7.77 -0.29 14.19
CA ASN A 34 -8.70 -0.79 15.18
C ASN A 34 -8.88 -2.33 15.12
N ALA A 35 -8.92 -2.91 13.91
CA ALA A 35 -8.98 -4.35 13.73
C ALA A 35 -7.70 -5.05 14.26
N ILE A 36 -6.52 -4.47 14.01
CA ILE A 36 -5.25 -4.95 14.58
C ILE A 36 -5.29 -4.90 16.13
N ASP A 37 -5.68 -3.76 16.67
CA ASP A 37 -5.79 -3.55 18.13
C ASP A 37 -6.84 -4.49 18.78
N ALA A 38 -7.85 -4.96 18.02
CA ALA A 38 -8.82 -5.96 18.45
C ALA A 38 -8.26 -7.40 18.44
N GLY A 39 -6.99 -7.59 18.11
CA GLY A 39 -6.31 -8.88 18.09
C GLY A 39 -6.71 -9.77 16.90
N SER A 40 -7.09 -9.18 15.79
CA SER A 40 -7.49 -9.94 14.60
C SER A 40 -6.32 -10.69 13.98
N SER A 41 -6.55 -11.92 13.56
CA SER A 41 -5.60 -12.73 12.77
C SER A 41 -5.87 -12.64 11.26
N ALA A 42 -7.02 -12.12 10.85
CA ALA A 42 -7.40 -11.94 9.45
C ALA A 42 -8.19 -10.63 9.26
N ILE A 43 -7.78 -9.82 8.29
CA ILE A 43 -8.41 -8.54 7.95
C ILE A 43 -8.65 -8.48 6.45
N THR A 44 -9.91 -8.25 6.06
CA THR A 44 -10.28 -8.02 4.65
C THR A 44 -10.66 -6.55 4.46
N VAL A 45 -10.01 -5.89 3.52
CA VAL A 45 -10.30 -4.51 3.08
C VAL A 45 -10.87 -4.55 1.68
N GLU A 46 -12.07 -4.05 1.48
CA GLU A 46 -12.69 -3.92 0.16
C GLU A 46 -13.08 -2.47 -0.10
N ILE A 47 -12.75 -1.96 -1.30
CA ILE A 47 -13.10 -0.61 -1.72
C ILE A 47 -13.70 -0.59 -3.12
N LYS A 48 -14.54 0.44 -3.38
CA LYS A 48 -14.99 0.80 -4.71
C LYS A 48 -14.79 2.29 -4.94
N GLU A 49 -14.52 2.69 -6.18
CA GLU A 49 -14.27 4.09 -6.55
C GLU A 49 -13.24 4.79 -5.65
N GLY A 50 -12.10 4.10 -5.38
CA GLY A 50 -11.04 4.66 -4.53
C GLY A 50 -11.44 4.85 -3.07
N GLY A 51 -12.48 4.14 -2.59
CA GLY A 51 -13.00 4.26 -1.23
C GLY A 51 -13.96 5.44 -1.03
N ILE A 52 -14.37 6.13 -2.10
CA ILE A 52 -15.30 7.26 -2.01
C ILE A 52 -16.73 6.79 -1.87
N SER A 53 -17.15 5.83 -2.70
CA SER A 53 -18.50 5.29 -2.67
C SER A 53 -18.66 4.15 -1.67
N PHE A 54 -17.61 3.36 -1.46
CA PHE A 54 -17.68 2.17 -0.61
C PHE A 54 -16.33 1.77 -0.03
N ILE A 55 -16.32 1.54 1.28
CA ILE A 55 -15.24 0.89 2.03
C ILE A 55 -15.88 -0.18 2.91
N ARG A 56 -15.37 -1.39 2.88
CA ARG A 56 -15.72 -2.46 3.84
C ARG A 56 -14.46 -3.03 4.47
N ILE A 57 -14.44 -3.09 5.76
CA ILE A 57 -13.37 -3.70 6.54
C ILE A 57 -13.99 -4.75 7.43
N THR A 58 -13.55 -5.99 7.25
CA THR A 58 -13.99 -7.15 8.02
C THR A 58 -12.80 -7.77 8.73
N ASP A 59 -12.93 -7.98 9.99
CA ASP A 59 -11.95 -8.61 10.86
C ASP A 59 -12.58 -9.74 11.70
N ASN A 60 -11.73 -10.60 12.25
CA ASN A 60 -12.10 -11.67 13.17
C ASN A 60 -11.57 -11.41 14.58
N GLY A 61 -11.48 -10.15 15.01
CA GLY A 61 -11.04 -9.75 16.34
C GLY A 61 -12.07 -9.99 17.42
N CYS A 62 -11.86 -9.39 18.59
CA CYS A 62 -12.71 -9.61 19.78
C CYS A 62 -14.15 -9.09 19.65
N GLY A 63 -14.48 -8.31 18.62
CA GLY A 63 -15.78 -7.68 18.47
C GLY A 63 -16.03 -6.52 19.45
N ILE A 64 -17.25 -5.99 19.42
CA ILE A 64 -17.71 -4.91 20.32
C ILE A 64 -19.02 -5.37 20.98
N GLN A 65 -19.08 -5.34 22.31
CA GLN A 65 -20.28 -5.68 23.06
C GLN A 65 -21.44 -4.75 22.68
N ARG A 66 -22.64 -5.29 22.59
CA ARG A 66 -23.84 -4.56 22.16
C ARG A 66 -24.06 -3.24 22.88
N ASN A 67 -23.91 -3.23 24.20
CA ASN A 67 -24.10 -2.03 25.03
C ASN A 67 -23.00 -0.98 24.82
N GLN A 68 -21.85 -1.35 24.23
CA GLN A 68 -20.72 -0.45 23.93
C GLN A 68 -20.76 0.10 22.49
N VAL A 69 -21.54 -0.51 21.59
CA VAL A 69 -21.62 -0.10 20.20
C VAL A 69 -21.99 1.40 20.04
N PRO A 70 -23.05 1.93 20.66
CA PRO A 70 -23.36 3.36 20.56
C PRO A 70 -22.25 4.25 21.16
N LEU A 71 -21.61 3.81 22.25
CA LEU A 71 -20.53 4.52 22.91
C LEU A 71 -19.29 4.65 22.02
N ALA A 72 -19.01 3.66 21.18
CA ALA A 72 -17.88 3.69 20.26
C ALA A 72 -17.95 4.83 19.23
N PHE A 73 -19.15 5.35 18.95
CA PHE A 73 -19.37 6.50 18.05
C PHE A 73 -19.45 7.84 18.76
N LEU A 74 -19.31 7.88 20.09
CA LEU A 74 -19.21 9.14 20.81
C LEU A 74 -17.77 9.69 20.71
N ARG A 75 -17.65 11.00 20.78
CA ARG A 75 -16.34 11.66 20.85
C ARG A 75 -15.65 11.38 22.18
N HIS A 76 -14.33 11.28 22.13
CA HIS A 76 -13.48 11.03 23.28
C HIS A 76 -13.81 9.71 24.00
N SER A 77 -14.43 8.76 23.30
CA SER A 77 -14.71 7.42 23.78
C SER A 77 -13.63 6.45 23.32
N THR A 78 -12.88 5.88 24.25
CA THR A 78 -11.82 4.92 23.94
C THR A 78 -11.73 3.88 25.07
N SER A 79 -11.46 2.63 24.70
CA SER A 79 -11.13 1.56 25.62
C SER A 79 -9.62 1.44 25.91
N LYS A 80 -8.79 2.26 25.24
CA LYS A 80 -7.33 2.07 25.16
C LYS A 80 -6.53 2.91 26.15
N ILE A 81 -7.08 4.00 26.64
CA ILE A 81 -6.47 4.88 27.66
C ILE A 81 -7.53 5.26 28.69
N LYS A 82 -7.12 5.37 29.94
CA LYS A 82 -7.97 5.82 31.07
C LYS A 82 -7.48 7.15 31.66
N ASN A 83 -6.17 7.34 31.71
CA ASN A 83 -5.53 8.50 32.34
C ASN A 83 -4.52 9.13 31.39
N ALA A 84 -4.13 10.39 31.69
CA ALA A 84 -3.12 11.12 30.90
C ALA A 84 -1.73 10.43 30.93
N GLU A 85 -1.41 9.70 31.98
CA GLU A 85 -0.18 8.93 32.13
C GLU A 85 -0.09 7.77 31.14
N ASP A 86 -1.24 7.17 30.77
CA ASP A 86 -1.29 6.11 29.77
C ASP A 86 -0.82 6.57 28.40
N LEU A 87 -0.85 7.89 28.11
CA LEU A 87 -0.38 8.46 26.84
C LEU A 87 1.13 8.26 26.61
N LEU A 88 1.92 8.09 27.66
CA LEU A 88 3.35 7.86 27.59
C LEU A 88 3.69 6.41 27.25
N THR A 89 2.80 5.48 27.56
CA THR A 89 3.04 4.02 27.44
C THR A 89 2.16 3.33 26.41
N VAL A 90 1.39 4.09 25.61
CA VAL A 90 0.42 3.53 24.64
C VAL A 90 1.11 2.66 23.60
N LYS A 91 0.86 1.35 23.67
CA LYS A 91 1.28 0.37 22.66
C LYS A 91 0.29 0.23 21.51
N SER A 92 -1.00 0.61 21.71
CA SER A 92 -2.03 0.52 20.67
C SER A 92 -1.79 1.49 19.51
N LEU A 93 -2.16 1.10 18.30
CA LEU A 93 -2.00 1.94 17.10
C LEU A 93 -2.92 3.16 17.14
N GLY A 94 -4.17 3.02 17.62
CA GLY A 94 -5.13 4.10 17.82
C GLY A 94 -5.42 4.35 19.31
N PHE A 95 -5.56 5.61 19.75
CA PHE A 95 -5.86 5.95 21.15
C PHE A 95 -6.78 7.17 21.36
N ARG A 96 -7.00 7.98 20.32
CA ARG A 96 -7.68 9.30 20.46
C ARG A 96 -9.18 9.23 20.71
N GLY A 97 -9.87 8.10 20.42
CA GLY A 97 -11.32 7.96 20.61
C GLY A 97 -12.17 8.90 19.74
N GLU A 98 -11.65 9.34 18.58
CA GLU A 98 -12.32 10.30 17.71
C GLU A 98 -12.53 9.77 16.28
N ALA A 99 -11.91 8.65 15.91
CA ALA A 99 -11.94 8.15 14.54
C ALA A 99 -13.36 7.77 14.10
N LEU A 100 -14.05 6.91 14.86
CA LEU A 100 -15.40 6.43 14.51
C LEU A 100 -16.43 7.55 14.49
N SER A 101 -16.41 8.45 15.47
CA SER A 101 -17.31 9.62 15.53
C SER A 101 -17.06 10.54 14.32
N SER A 102 -15.79 10.76 13.94
CA SER A 102 -15.41 11.58 12.79
C SER A 102 -15.85 10.96 11.46
N ILE A 103 -15.70 9.63 11.31
CA ILE A 103 -16.15 8.91 10.11
C ILE A 103 -17.68 8.99 9.99
N ALA A 104 -18.41 8.74 11.11
CA ALA A 104 -19.86 8.80 11.15
C ALA A 104 -20.43 10.21 10.86
N ALA A 105 -19.68 11.27 11.18
CA ALA A 105 -20.09 12.63 10.89
C ALA A 105 -20.09 12.98 9.39
N VAL A 106 -19.26 12.28 8.57
CA VAL A 106 -19.05 12.63 7.16
C VAL A 106 -19.40 11.51 6.18
N ALA A 107 -19.92 10.38 6.69
CA ALA A 107 -20.28 9.22 5.89
C ALA A 107 -21.54 8.53 6.43
N ARG A 108 -22.02 7.54 5.69
CA ARG A 108 -23.02 6.55 6.13
C ARG A 108 -22.28 5.32 6.59
N VAL A 109 -22.41 4.98 7.86
CA VAL A 109 -21.67 3.86 8.45
C VAL A 109 -22.63 2.79 8.91
N GLU A 110 -22.34 1.56 8.54
CA GLU A 110 -22.98 0.35 9.03
C GLU A 110 -21.93 -0.49 9.74
N LEU A 111 -22.15 -0.80 10.99
CA LEU A 111 -21.33 -1.66 11.83
C LEU A 111 -22.08 -2.95 12.10
N ILE A 112 -21.44 -4.08 11.85
CA ILE A 112 -21.90 -5.41 12.21
C ILE A 112 -20.82 -6.01 13.11
N THR A 113 -21.16 -6.37 14.34
CA THR A 113 -20.18 -6.90 15.29
C THR A 113 -20.78 -7.93 16.20
N LYS A 114 -19.94 -8.86 16.64
CA LYS A 114 -20.29 -9.88 17.63
C LYS A 114 -19.06 -10.24 18.45
N THR A 115 -19.22 -10.30 19.75
CA THR A 115 -18.20 -10.86 20.65
C THR A 115 -18.37 -12.36 20.79
N TYR A 116 -17.32 -13.06 21.18
CA TYR A 116 -17.33 -14.53 21.40
C TYR A 116 -18.37 -14.96 22.42
N ASP A 117 -18.60 -14.14 23.47
CA ASP A 117 -19.50 -14.45 24.58
C ASP A 117 -20.99 -14.22 24.25
N GLU A 118 -21.32 -13.53 23.14
CA GLU A 118 -22.66 -13.20 22.73
C GLU A 118 -23.23 -14.24 21.74
N LEU A 119 -24.50 -14.60 21.85
CA LEU A 119 -25.17 -15.51 20.91
C LEU A 119 -25.53 -14.82 19.59
N THR A 120 -25.93 -13.55 19.68
CA THR A 120 -26.35 -12.72 18.54
C THR A 120 -25.41 -11.57 18.36
N GLY A 121 -25.20 -11.14 17.10
CA GLY A 121 -24.47 -9.93 16.79
C GLY A 121 -25.38 -8.71 16.80
N THR A 122 -24.75 -7.54 16.69
CA THR A 122 -25.42 -6.25 16.60
C THR A 122 -25.16 -5.64 15.24
N ARG A 123 -26.23 -5.17 14.58
CA ARG A 123 -26.17 -4.30 13.42
C ARG A 123 -26.53 -2.89 13.86
N TYR A 124 -25.62 -1.96 13.63
CA TYR A 124 -25.76 -0.55 13.97
C TYR A 124 -25.54 0.32 12.75
N VAL A 125 -26.51 1.17 12.44
CA VAL A 125 -26.44 2.10 11.30
C VAL A 125 -26.49 3.51 11.82
N ILE A 126 -25.53 4.33 11.40
CA ILE A 126 -25.39 5.76 11.75
C ILE A 126 -25.10 6.58 10.51
N GLU A 127 -25.80 7.69 10.34
CA GLU A 127 -25.63 8.63 9.22
C GLU A 127 -25.50 10.06 9.71
N GLY A 128 -24.39 10.75 9.38
CA GLY A 128 -24.17 12.12 9.80
C GLY A 128 -24.27 12.31 11.33
N SER A 129 -23.71 11.38 12.09
CA SER A 129 -23.74 11.31 13.55
C SER A 129 -25.15 11.02 14.16
N LYS A 130 -26.13 10.60 13.37
CA LYS A 130 -27.46 10.24 13.86
C LYS A 130 -27.66 8.72 13.76
N GLU A 131 -28.01 8.08 14.87
CA GLU A 131 -28.40 6.68 14.90
C GLU A 131 -29.67 6.47 14.07
N ILE A 132 -29.64 5.51 13.17
CA ILE A 132 -30.76 5.12 12.31
C ILE A 132 -31.33 3.77 12.76
N THR A 133 -30.46 2.79 13.06
CA THR A 133 -30.86 1.42 13.42
C THR A 133 -29.89 0.84 14.42
N ASN A 134 -30.43 0.09 15.40
CA ASN A 134 -29.67 -0.71 16.35
C ASN A 134 -30.46 -1.99 16.62
N GLU A 135 -30.09 -3.07 15.93
CA GLU A 135 -30.86 -4.32 15.93
C GLU A 135 -29.96 -5.54 16.14
N GLU A 136 -30.55 -6.62 16.64
CA GLU A 136 -29.88 -7.91 16.72
C GLU A 136 -29.90 -8.64 15.40
N ILE A 137 -28.78 -9.23 15.02
CA ILE A 137 -28.67 -10.06 13.81
C ILE A 137 -27.79 -11.29 14.08
N GLY A 138 -27.88 -12.28 13.21
CA GLY A 138 -26.89 -13.34 13.12
C GLY A 138 -25.60 -12.79 12.49
N ALA A 139 -24.46 -12.89 13.18
CA ALA A 139 -23.17 -12.45 12.67
C ALA A 139 -22.06 -13.41 13.14
N PRO A 140 -20.96 -13.54 12.39
CA PRO A 140 -19.74 -14.19 12.87
C PRO A 140 -19.06 -13.35 13.94
N ASP A 141 -18.18 -13.98 14.72
CA ASP A 141 -17.31 -13.26 15.66
C ASP A 141 -16.40 -12.27 14.94
N GLY A 142 -16.14 -11.11 15.56
CA GLY A 142 -15.35 -10.02 15.00
C GLY A 142 -16.19 -8.82 14.60
N THR A 143 -15.67 -8.00 13.70
CA THR A 143 -16.31 -6.74 13.30
C THR A 143 -16.28 -6.53 11.80
N THR A 144 -17.37 -6.00 11.26
CA THR A 144 -17.45 -5.51 9.89
C THR A 144 -17.91 -4.07 9.89
N PHE A 145 -17.08 -3.17 9.41
CA PHE A 145 -17.42 -1.79 9.10
C PHE A 145 -17.72 -1.64 7.61
N ILE A 146 -18.84 -1.01 7.29
CA ILE A 146 -19.21 -0.62 5.93
C ILE A 146 -19.42 0.88 5.93
N VAL A 147 -18.56 1.61 5.21
CA VAL A 147 -18.63 3.06 5.06
C VAL A 147 -19.05 3.37 3.63
N LYS A 148 -20.14 4.09 3.46
CA LYS A 148 -20.71 4.46 2.16
C LYS A 148 -20.76 5.97 2.01
N ASP A 149 -20.64 6.42 0.76
CA ASP A 149 -20.82 7.83 0.36
C ASP A 149 -19.99 8.82 1.17
N LEU A 150 -18.70 8.56 1.30
CA LEU A 150 -17.78 9.40 2.07
C LEU A 150 -17.85 10.86 1.55
N PHE A 151 -17.99 11.81 2.47
CA PHE A 151 -18.16 13.24 2.23
C PHE A 151 -19.45 13.63 1.51
N TYR A 152 -20.54 12.84 1.63
CA TYR A 152 -21.82 13.14 1.00
C TYR A 152 -22.40 14.47 1.50
N ASN A 153 -22.17 14.84 2.75
CA ASN A 153 -22.63 16.04 3.43
C ASN A 153 -21.56 17.14 3.56
N THR A 154 -20.39 16.97 2.97
CA THR A 154 -19.27 17.90 2.95
C THR A 154 -18.73 18.09 1.52
N PRO A 155 -19.51 18.73 0.61
CA PRO A 155 -19.20 18.78 -0.83
C PRO A 155 -17.90 19.53 -1.13
N ALA A 156 -17.52 20.53 -0.33
CA ALA A 156 -16.25 21.22 -0.48
C ALA A 156 -15.08 20.24 -0.34
N ARG A 157 -15.13 19.35 0.67
CA ARG A 157 -14.10 18.33 0.90
C ARG A 157 -14.05 17.30 -0.20
N ARG A 158 -15.23 16.85 -0.69
CA ARG A 158 -15.31 15.90 -1.82
C ARG A 158 -14.62 16.44 -3.07
N LYS A 159 -14.64 17.76 -3.32
CA LYS A 159 -13.95 18.40 -4.46
C LYS A 159 -12.44 18.38 -4.36
N PHE A 160 -11.86 18.26 -3.17
CA PHE A 160 -10.40 18.17 -2.98
C PHE A 160 -9.83 16.76 -3.17
N LEU A 161 -10.68 15.73 -3.26
CA LEU A 161 -10.24 14.37 -3.54
C LEU A 161 -9.63 14.27 -4.93
N LYS A 162 -8.63 13.41 -5.05
CA LYS A 162 -8.04 13.06 -6.34
C LYS A 162 -8.96 12.10 -7.11
N THR A 163 -8.50 11.62 -8.25
CA THR A 163 -9.23 10.60 -9.01
C THR A 163 -9.38 9.31 -8.19
N ALA A 164 -10.42 8.52 -8.46
CA ALA A 164 -10.65 7.24 -7.80
C ALA A 164 -9.44 6.29 -7.90
N THR A 165 -8.74 6.31 -9.03
CA THR A 165 -7.51 5.54 -9.22
C THR A 165 -6.39 5.98 -8.28
N THR A 166 -6.21 7.30 -8.12
CA THR A 166 -5.18 7.86 -7.24
C THR A 166 -5.50 7.58 -5.76
N GLU A 167 -6.76 7.79 -5.33
CA GLU A 167 -7.16 7.49 -3.96
C GLU A 167 -7.05 5.98 -3.66
N GLY A 168 -7.43 5.12 -4.61
CA GLY A 168 -7.23 3.67 -4.51
C GLY A 168 -5.76 3.27 -4.40
N GLY A 169 -4.86 3.99 -5.10
CA GLY A 169 -3.42 3.81 -4.99
C GLY A 169 -2.88 4.14 -3.59
N TYR A 170 -3.35 5.22 -2.97
CA TYR A 170 -2.97 5.56 -1.59
C TYR A 170 -3.43 4.50 -0.58
N ILE A 171 -4.63 3.92 -0.79
CA ILE A 171 -5.12 2.84 0.06
C ILE A 171 -4.28 1.58 -0.12
N SER A 172 -3.93 1.20 -1.38
CA SER A 172 -3.08 0.05 -1.66
C SER A 172 -1.73 0.17 -0.95
N ASP A 173 -1.03 1.29 -1.15
CA ASP A 173 0.26 1.57 -0.51
C ASP A 173 0.20 1.52 1.02
N MET A 174 -0.88 1.98 1.62
CA MET A 174 -1.09 1.94 3.05
C MET A 174 -1.36 0.51 3.56
N VAL A 175 -2.24 -0.25 2.89
CA VAL A 175 -2.53 -1.65 3.26
C VAL A 175 -1.29 -2.54 3.10
N GLU A 176 -0.48 -2.33 2.06
CA GLU A 176 0.80 -3.01 1.85
C GLU A 176 1.77 -2.77 3.03
N LYS A 177 1.87 -1.51 3.50
CA LYS A 177 2.70 -1.17 4.66
C LYS A 177 2.19 -1.79 5.96
N LEU A 178 0.86 -1.82 6.16
CA LEU A 178 0.26 -2.49 7.32
C LEU A 178 0.50 -4.01 7.29
N ALA A 179 0.40 -4.63 6.11
CA ALA A 179 0.72 -6.04 5.95
C ALA A 179 2.19 -6.35 6.23
N LEU A 180 3.11 -5.49 5.78
CA LEU A 180 4.54 -5.63 6.08
C LEU A 180 4.84 -5.47 7.56
N SER A 181 4.13 -4.58 8.27
CA SER A 181 4.35 -4.35 9.71
C SER A 181 3.77 -5.45 10.61
N HIS A 182 2.77 -6.19 10.12
CA HIS A 182 2.08 -7.25 10.88
C HIS A 182 2.06 -8.57 10.09
N PRO A 183 3.21 -9.27 10.03
CA PRO A 183 3.35 -10.48 9.23
C PRO A 183 2.55 -11.67 9.74
N ASP A 184 2.09 -11.63 10.97
CA ASP A 184 1.24 -12.59 11.67
C ASP A 184 -0.26 -12.45 11.35
N ILE A 185 -0.65 -11.36 10.64
CA ILE A 185 -2.02 -11.11 10.22
C ILE A 185 -2.18 -11.40 8.73
N SER A 186 -3.24 -12.14 8.39
CA SER A 186 -3.64 -12.33 6.99
C SER A 186 -4.39 -11.09 6.49
N PHE A 187 -3.82 -10.38 5.51
CA PHE A 187 -4.45 -9.25 4.84
C PHE A 187 -4.99 -9.65 3.48
N LYS A 188 -6.25 -9.29 3.21
CA LYS A 188 -6.84 -9.39 1.88
C LYS A 188 -7.34 -8.02 1.44
N PHE A 189 -6.79 -7.49 0.35
CA PHE A 189 -7.22 -6.22 -0.22
C PHE A 189 -7.89 -6.42 -1.57
N ILE A 190 -9.13 -5.91 -1.67
CA ILE A 190 -9.99 -6.02 -2.85
C ILE A 190 -10.32 -4.60 -3.33
N ASN A 191 -9.99 -4.27 -4.57
CA ASN A 191 -10.35 -3.01 -5.21
C ASN A 191 -11.25 -3.30 -6.42
N SER A 192 -12.49 -2.80 -6.40
CA SER A 192 -13.46 -2.96 -7.46
C SER A 192 -13.61 -4.44 -7.89
N ASN A 193 -13.85 -5.32 -6.93
CA ASN A 193 -14.02 -6.77 -7.06
C ASN A 193 -12.75 -7.53 -7.51
N GLN A 194 -11.58 -6.88 -7.60
CA GLN A 194 -10.32 -7.53 -7.92
C GLN A 194 -9.44 -7.63 -6.66
N THR A 195 -9.00 -8.82 -6.30
CA THR A 195 -8.02 -9.01 -5.23
C THR A 195 -6.67 -8.46 -5.70
N LYS A 196 -6.15 -7.46 -4.98
CA LYS A 196 -4.87 -6.81 -5.27
C LYS A 196 -3.76 -7.32 -4.36
N LEU A 197 -4.07 -7.68 -3.12
CA LEU A 197 -3.14 -8.25 -2.15
C LEU A 197 -3.83 -9.38 -1.39
N HIS A 198 -3.10 -10.45 -1.12
CA HIS A 198 -3.50 -11.49 -0.20
C HIS A 198 -2.25 -12.07 0.48
N THR A 199 -2.13 -11.89 1.79
CA THR A 199 -1.04 -12.45 2.61
C THR A 199 -1.55 -13.58 3.48
N SER A 200 -0.68 -14.51 3.84
CA SER A 200 -1.03 -15.72 4.57
C SER A 200 -1.18 -15.52 6.08
N GLY A 201 -0.54 -14.47 6.66
CA GLY A 201 -0.48 -14.31 8.13
C GLY A 201 0.38 -15.35 8.83
N ASN A 202 1.40 -15.89 8.16
CA ASN A 202 2.26 -16.96 8.68
C ASN A 202 3.52 -16.46 9.42
N GLY A 203 3.62 -15.16 9.66
CA GLY A 203 4.78 -14.52 10.30
C GLY A 203 6.00 -14.36 9.37
N ASN A 204 5.95 -14.84 8.12
CA ASN A 204 7.07 -14.79 7.21
C ASN A 204 7.12 -13.46 6.44
N ARG A 205 7.96 -12.53 6.88
CA ARG A 205 8.16 -11.22 6.24
C ARG A 205 8.60 -11.32 4.78
N LYS A 206 9.40 -12.34 4.43
CA LYS A 206 9.89 -12.52 3.06
C LYS A 206 8.77 -12.92 2.10
N ASP A 207 7.79 -13.71 2.56
CA ASP A 207 6.62 -14.08 1.76
C ASP A 207 5.77 -12.84 1.44
N ILE A 208 5.60 -11.93 2.41
CA ILE A 208 4.86 -10.69 2.19
C ILE A 208 5.56 -9.82 1.16
N ILE A 209 6.90 -9.68 1.27
CA ILE A 209 7.70 -8.94 0.28
C ILE A 209 7.55 -9.57 -1.12
N TYR A 210 7.51 -10.90 -1.21
CA TYR A 210 7.25 -11.60 -2.47
C TYR A 210 5.86 -11.28 -3.05
N HIS A 211 4.82 -11.28 -2.22
CA HIS A 211 3.46 -10.97 -2.65
C HIS A 211 3.26 -9.51 -3.09
N ILE A 212 3.96 -8.57 -2.47
CA ILE A 212 3.85 -7.14 -2.78
C ILE A 212 4.76 -6.74 -3.95
N PHE A 213 6.03 -7.16 -3.93
CA PHE A 213 7.06 -6.65 -4.84
C PHE A 213 7.51 -7.66 -5.90
N GLY A 214 7.06 -8.90 -5.81
CA GLY A 214 7.34 -9.95 -6.79
C GLY A 214 8.64 -10.73 -6.54
N ARG A 215 8.84 -11.73 -7.41
CA ARG A 215 9.93 -12.70 -7.30
C ARG A 215 11.33 -12.07 -7.44
N ASP A 216 11.48 -11.15 -8.38
CA ASP A 216 12.80 -10.58 -8.72
C ASP A 216 13.39 -9.82 -7.52
N ILE A 217 12.54 -9.07 -6.80
CA ILE A 217 12.95 -8.38 -5.58
C ILE A 217 13.21 -9.38 -4.47
N SER A 218 12.28 -10.29 -4.20
CA SER A 218 12.38 -11.25 -3.10
C SER A 218 13.60 -12.17 -3.21
N SER A 219 14.04 -12.51 -4.43
CA SER A 219 15.25 -13.33 -4.66
C SER A 219 16.56 -12.56 -4.46
N SER A 220 16.51 -11.24 -4.54
CA SER A 220 17.69 -10.37 -4.45
C SER A 220 17.79 -9.64 -3.11
N LEU A 221 17.17 -10.18 -2.05
CA LEU A 221 17.21 -9.63 -0.70
C LEU A 221 18.38 -10.21 0.12
N ILE A 222 18.96 -9.36 0.95
CA ILE A 222 19.92 -9.70 1.98
C ILE A 222 19.21 -9.55 3.32
N PRO A 223 19.11 -10.61 4.14
CA PRO A 223 18.55 -10.50 5.48
C PRO A 223 19.47 -9.65 6.37
N VAL A 224 18.86 -8.84 7.21
CA VAL A 224 19.51 -8.02 8.23
C VAL A 224 19.03 -8.52 9.58
N ASP A 225 20.00 -8.80 10.46
CA ASP A 225 19.81 -9.07 11.87
C ASP A 225 21.02 -8.48 12.59
N PHE A 226 20.82 -7.34 13.24
CA PHE A 226 21.90 -6.57 13.88
C PHE A 226 21.37 -5.97 15.17
N GLU A 227 22.21 -5.96 16.19
CA GLU A 227 21.89 -5.40 17.49
C GLU A 227 23.08 -4.58 18.01
N CYS A 228 22.78 -3.41 18.57
CA CYS A 228 23.75 -2.56 19.23
C CYS A 228 23.17 -1.99 20.52
N GLU A 229 23.90 -1.10 21.20
CA GLU A 229 23.46 -0.47 22.44
C GLU A 229 22.17 0.35 22.29
N TYR A 230 21.90 0.90 21.09
CA TYR A 230 20.81 1.85 20.85
C TYR A 230 19.55 1.19 20.28
N PHE A 231 19.73 0.19 19.43
CA PHE A 231 18.61 -0.46 18.73
C PHE A 231 18.92 -1.89 18.29
N LYS A 232 17.85 -2.64 18.12
CA LYS A 232 17.82 -3.89 17.33
C LYS A 232 17.27 -3.61 15.96
N LEU A 233 17.89 -4.14 14.91
CA LEU A 233 17.52 -4.00 13.51
C LEU A 233 17.30 -5.37 12.88
N GLU A 234 16.11 -5.59 12.38
CA GLU A 234 15.73 -6.80 11.62
C GLU A 234 15.17 -6.41 10.26
N GLY A 235 15.18 -7.34 9.31
CA GLY A 235 14.50 -7.14 8.02
C GLY A 235 15.34 -7.52 6.83
N PHE A 236 15.20 -6.73 5.77
CA PHE A 236 15.82 -7.02 4.48
C PHE A 236 16.32 -5.75 3.81
N ILE A 237 17.49 -5.85 3.17
CA ILE A 237 18.02 -4.85 2.24
C ILE A 237 18.20 -5.49 0.87
N GLY A 238 18.08 -4.72 -0.20
CA GLY A 238 18.23 -5.18 -1.56
C GLY A 238 19.68 -5.24 -2.00
N LYS A 239 20.05 -6.26 -2.76
CA LYS A 239 21.33 -6.24 -3.49
C LYS A 239 21.35 -5.01 -4.43
N PRO A 240 22.52 -4.44 -4.76
CA PRO A 240 22.63 -3.29 -5.66
C PRO A 240 21.96 -3.45 -7.03
N VAL A 241 21.68 -4.68 -7.45
CA VAL A 241 20.98 -4.99 -8.70
C VAL A 241 19.50 -4.56 -8.71
N ILE A 242 18.88 -4.40 -7.53
CA ILE A 242 17.46 -4.00 -7.41
C ILE A 242 17.27 -2.56 -6.92
N THR A 243 18.02 -1.63 -7.51
CA THR A 243 17.91 -0.19 -7.20
C THR A 243 16.60 0.41 -7.66
N ARG A 244 16.28 1.58 -7.12
CA ARG A 244 15.06 2.34 -7.44
C ARG A 244 15.38 3.79 -7.74
N GLY A 245 14.56 4.43 -8.59
CA GLY A 245 14.70 5.84 -8.94
C GLY A 245 14.15 6.82 -7.90
N ASN A 246 13.59 6.32 -6.79
CA ASN A 246 13.04 7.15 -5.72
C ASN A 246 13.06 6.41 -4.36
N ARG A 247 12.89 7.17 -3.27
CA ARG A 247 12.91 6.69 -1.88
C ARG A 247 11.64 5.98 -1.41
N ASN A 248 10.65 5.73 -2.26
CA ASN A 248 9.39 5.09 -1.84
C ASN A 248 9.56 3.63 -1.43
N TYR A 249 10.69 3.04 -1.78
CA TYR A 249 11.06 1.67 -1.45
C TYR A 249 12.02 1.54 -0.27
N GLU A 250 12.28 2.66 0.40
CA GLU A 250 12.94 2.70 1.70
C GLU A 250 11.87 2.67 2.79
N ILE A 251 11.53 1.47 3.25
CA ILE A 251 10.41 1.21 4.14
C ILE A 251 10.95 0.90 5.53
N TYR A 252 10.58 1.72 6.51
CA TYR A 252 11.03 1.58 7.88
C TYR A 252 9.86 1.44 8.84
N PHE A 253 10.01 0.53 9.79
CA PHE A 253 9.05 0.34 10.87
C PHE A 253 9.75 0.51 12.22
N ILE A 254 9.10 1.20 13.14
CA ILE A 254 9.51 1.29 14.54
C ILE A 254 8.34 0.86 15.40
N ASN A 255 8.54 -0.17 16.22
CA ASN A 255 7.51 -0.73 17.08
C ASN A 255 6.18 -1.02 16.31
N GLY A 256 6.29 -1.60 15.12
CA GLY A 256 5.15 -1.93 14.24
C GLY A 256 4.55 -0.74 13.47
N ARG A 257 5.05 0.48 13.65
CA ARG A 257 4.56 1.67 12.94
C ARG A 257 5.45 2.05 11.76
N TYR A 258 4.86 2.27 10.59
CA TYR A 258 5.56 2.82 9.45
C TYR A 258 6.00 4.27 9.73
N ILE A 259 7.26 4.56 9.46
CA ILE A 259 7.84 5.90 9.63
C ILE A 259 8.59 6.35 8.39
N LYS A 260 8.77 7.66 8.28
CA LYS A 260 9.72 8.29 7.37
C LYS A 260 10.76 9.02 8.22
N SER A 261 12.03 8.68 8.04
CA SER A 261 13.12 9.32 8.76
C SER A 261 14.23 9.70 7.79
N SER A 262 14.52 11.00 7.72
CA SER A 262 15.61 11.51 6.89
C SER A 262 16.97 11.06 7.40
N LEU A 263 17.10 10.82 8.71
CA LEU A 263 18.32 10.32 9.33
C LEU A 263 18.59 8.87 8.89
N LEU A 264 17.60 7.99 9.01
CA LEU A 264 17.73 6.59 8.61
C LEU A 264 17.99 6.46 7.10
N SER A 265 17.26 7.22 6.27
CA SER A 265 17.49 7.23 4.81
C SER A 265 18.92 7.65 4.48
N LYS A 266 19.42 8.74 5.08
CA LYS A 266 20.80 9.21 4.82
C LYS A 266 21.86 8.20 5.27
N ALA A 267 21.69 7.54 6.41
CA ALA A 267 22.63 6.52 6.90
C ALA A 267 22.69 5.31 5.94
N ILE A 268 21.54 4.86 5.48
CA ILE A 268 21.45 3.72 4.56
C ILE A 268 21.97 4.10 3.16
N GLU A 269 21.61 5.26 2.63
CA GLU A 269 22.12 5.77 1.35
C GLU A 269 23.64 5.92 1.39
N GLU A 270 24.21 6.42 2.49
CA GLU A 270 25.68 6.52 2.66
C GLU A 270 26.34 5.14 2.66
N ALA A 271 25.77 4.15 3.36
CA ALA A 271 26.28 2.78 3.33
C ALA A 271 26.28 2.17 1.91
N TYR A 272 25.29 2.54 1.09
CA TYR A 272 25.18 2.08 -0.30
C TYR A 272 25.99 2.91 -1.30
N ARG A 273 26.60 4.02 -0.89
CA ARG A 273 27.22 5.01 -1.78
C ARG A 273 28.19 4.44 -2.80
N ASN A 274 29.02 3.47 -2.37
CA ASN A 274 30.01 2.83 -3.25
C ASN A 274 29.43 1.71 -4.13
N PHE A 275 28.17 1.35 -3.94
CA PHE A 275 27.51 0.23 -4.61
C PHE A 275 26.41 0.67 -5.58
N LEU A 276 25.94 1.91 -5.49
CA LEU A 276 24.87 2.46 -6.32
C LEU A 276 25.37 3.56 -7.23
N MET A 277 24.69 3.70 -8.39
CA MET A 277 24.88 4.85 -9.29
C MET A 277 24.22 6.10 -8.70
N GLN A 278 24.63 7.26 -9.16
CA GLN A 278 23.99 8.53 -8.79
C GLN A 278 22.49 8.49 -9.08
N HIS A 279 21.69 9.07 -8.17
CA HIS A 279 20.22 9.12 -8.23
C HIS A 279 19.54 7.74 -8.18
N GLN A 280 20.22 6.73 -7.70
CA GLN A 280 19.67 5.43 -7.39
C GLN A 280 19.52 5.27 -5.87
N TYR A 281 18.42 4.67 -5.45
CA TYR A 281 18.08 4.46 -4.05
C TYR A 281 17.98 2.97 -3.74
N PRO A 282 18.37 2.52 -2.54
CA PRO A 282 18.27 1.13 -2.16
C PRO A 282 16.80 0.70 -1.96
N PHE A 283 16.55 -0.59 -2.18
CA PHE A 283 15.32 -1.23 -1.69
C PHE A 283 15.57 -1.70 -0.26
N THR A 284 14.72 -1.30 0.69
CA THR A 284 14.84 -1.71 2.09
C THR A 284 13.48 -1.93 2.73
N VAL A 285 13.37 -2.96 3.58
CA VAL A 285 12.24 -3.19 4.48
C VAL A 285 12.84 -3.53 5.84
N LEU A 286 12.91 -2.54 6.73
CA LEU A 286 13.66 -2.61 7.98
C LEU A 286 12.75 -2.35 9.18
N TYR A 287 12.97 -3.11 10.23
CA TYR A 287 12.23 -3.07 11.49
C TYR A 287 13.21 -2.72 12.61
N PHE A 288 12.95 -1.59 13.26
CA PHE A 288 13.75 -1.09 14.35
C PHE A 288 13.01 -1.28 15.67
N THR A 289 13.75 -1.74 16.70
CA THR A 289 13.33 -1.72 18.09
C THR A 289 14.36 -0.91 18.85
N PHE A 290 14.00 0.30 19.28
CA PHE A 290 14.87 1.16 20.06
C PHE A 290 14.73 0.87 21.55
N TYR A 291 15.83 0.96 22.30
CA TYR A 291 15.87 0.69 23.73
C TYR A 291 15.66 1.95 24.60
N SER A 292 15.93 3.14 24.05
CA SER A 292 15.60 4.42 24.69
C SER A 292 14.16 4.84 24.42
N GLU A 293 13.62 5.68 25.30
CA GLU A 293 12.32 6.31 25.06
C GLU A 293 12.42 7.19 23.81
N LEU A 294 11.61 6.87 22.82
CA LEU A 294 11.47 7.65 21.59
C LEU A 294 10.31 8.62 21.76
N ASP A 295 10.52 9.91 21.58
CA ASP A 295 9.42 10.84 21.43
C ASP A 295 8.77 10.67 20.04
N VAL A 296 7.79 9.77 19.99
CA VAL A 296 7.00 9.47 18.79
C VAL A 296 5.95 10.56 18.51
N ASN A 297 5.80 11.52 19.40
CA ASN A 297 4.64 12.44 19.42
C ASN A 297 4.93 13.81 18.77
N VAL A 298 6.02 13.96 18.03
CA VAL A 298 6.49 15.26 17.52
C VAL A 298 5.62 15.83 16.38
N HIS A 299 4.84 15.02 15.65
CA HIS A 299 4.02 15.49 14.53
C HIS A 299 2.61 14.87 14.53
N PRO A 300 1.54 15.59 14.08
CA PRO A 300 0.18 15.04 13.97
C PRO A 300 0.07 13.75 13.15
N THR A 301 0.93 13.60 12.13
CA THR A 301 0.99 12.38 11.30
C THR A 301 1.83 11.25 11.90
N LYS A 302 2.52 11.47 13.04
CA LYS A 302 3.38 10.50 13.73
C LYS A 302 4.46 9.84 12.84
N MET A 303 4.90 10.51 11.79
CA MET A 303 5.85 9.95 10.82
C MET A 303 7.28 10.47 10.99
N GLU A 304 7.53 11.47 11.83
CA GLU A 304 8.88 11.99 12.11
C GLU A 304 9.25 11.70 13.56
N LEU A 305 10.47 11.24 13.74
CA LEU A 305 11.03 10.89 15.04
C LEU A 305 12.24 11.76 15.33
N ARG A 306 12.42 12.12 16.59
CA ARG A 306 13.68 12.67 17.11
C ARG A 306 14.34 11.61 17.97
N PHE A 307 15.59 11.37 17.70
CA PHE A 307 16.44 10.48 18.50
C PHE A 307 17.33 11.35 19.39
N ASP A 308 17.54 10.97 20.62
CA ASP A 308 18.45 11.69 21.50
C ASP A 308 19.92 11.52 21.05
N ASN A 309 20.25 10.36 20.45
CA ASN A 309 21.58 9.98 20.00
C ASN A 309 21.64 9.87 18.46
N ASN A 310 21.31 10.97 17.75
CA ASN A 310 21.23 10.98 16.28
C ASN A 310 22.52 10.51 15.58
N ASN A 311 23.70 10.95 16.08
CA ASN A 311 24.98 10.64 15.44
C ASN A 311 25.37 9.18 15.63
N GLU A 312 25.15 8.65 16.82
CA GLU A 312 25.47 7.28 17.17
C GLU A 312 24.59 6.31 16.37
N VAL A 313 23.28 6.56 16.33
CA VAL A 313 22.34 5.78 15.50
C VAL A 313 22.74 5.82 14.02
N TYR A 314 23.13 7.00 13.52
CA TYR A 314 23.58 7.15 12.14
C TYR A 314 24.81 6.30 11.82
N VAL A 315 25.86 6.38 12.67
CA VAL A 315 27.13 5.67 12.47
C VAL A 315 26.92 4.16 12.55
N GLU A 316 26.27 3.69 13.63
CA GLU A 316 26.01 2.25 13.82
C GLU A 316 25.19 1.63 12.67
N LEU A 317 24.15 2.34 12.21
CA LEU A 317 23.32 1.89 11.10
C LEU A 317 24.13 1.84 9.78
N CYS A 318 24.91 2.91 9.49
CA CYS A 318 25.73 2.98 8.30
C CYS A 318 26.74 1.82 8.26
N ASP A 319 27.47 1.61 9.37
CA ASP A 319 28.48 0.56 9.49
C ASP A 319 27.87 -0.84 9.39
N ALA A 320 26.73 -1.09 10.04
CA ALA A 320 26.03 -2.36 9.97
C ALA A 320 25.63 -2.73 8.52
N ILE A 321 25.00 -1.80 7.82
CA ILE A 321 24.59 -2.00 6.42
C ILE A 321 25.80 -2.15 5.50
N TYR A 322 26.83 -1.32 5.65
CA TYR A 322 28.06 -1.39 4.87
C TYR A 322 28.77 -2.75 5.02
N LYS A 323 28.89 -3.26 6.24
CA LYS A 323 29.47 -4.58 6.51
C LYS A 323 28.69 -5.69 5.81
N LEU A 324 27.37 -5.66 5.85
CA LEU A 324 26.53 -6.65 5.16
C LEU A 324 26.69 -6.62 3.64
N LEU A 325 26.86 -5.43 3.06
CA LEU A 325 27.09 -5.26 1.63
C LEU A 325 28.49 -5.72 1.22
N SER A 326 29.51 -5.49 2.05
CA SER A 326 30.90 -5.81 1.75
C SER A 326 31.25 -7.30 1.90
N HIS A 327 30.53 -8.05 2.75
CA HIS A 327 30.83 -9.45 3.05
C HIS A 327 30.14 -10.48 2.14
N LYS A 328 29.16 -10.06 1.32
CA LYS A 328 28.48 -10.96 0.39
C LYS A 328 29.03 -10.77 -1.01
N GLU A 329 29.44 -11.87 -1.66
CA GLU A 329 29.74 -11.87 -3.09
C GLU A 329 28.53 -11.33 -3.85
N MET A 330 28.71 -10.12 -4.41
CA MET A 330 27.68 -9.40 -5.17
C MET A 330 27.54 -9.93 -6.59
N ILE A 331 28.23 -11.02 -6.92
CA ILE A 331 28.19 -11.67 -8.23
C ILE A 331 26.84 -12.40 -8.34
N PRO A 332 26.01 -12.13 -9.35
CA PRO A 332 24.84 -12.95 -9.61
C PRO A 332 25.29 -14.38 -9.84
N GLU A 333 24.84 -15.32 -9.02
CA GLU A 333 24.95 -16.75 -9.37
C GLU A 333 24.14 -16.95 -10.64
N VAL A 334 24.82 -17.01 -11.76
CA VAL A 334 24.25 -17.56 -12.98
C VAL A 334 24.03 -19.02 -12.67
N PRO A 335 22.81 -19.57 -12.63
CA PRO A 335 22.61 -20.98 -12.47
C PRO A 335 23.33 -21.66 -13.62
N VAL A 336 24.49 -22.30 -13.34
CA VAL A 336 25.15 -23.18 -14.30
C VAL A 336 24.18 -24.32 -14.45
N GLY A 337 23.38 -24.27 -15.51
CA GLY A 337 22.44 -25.30 -15.85
C GLY A 337 23.18 -26.63 -15.92
N SER A 338 22.63 -27.64 -15.23
CA SER A 338 22.94 -29.03 -15.42
C SER A 338 23.19 -29.33 -16.91
N ASN A 339 24.24 -30.10 -17.18
CA ASN A 339 24.70 -30.54 -18.50
C ASN A 339 23.58 -31.11 -19.40
N ASP A 340 22.71 -30.27 -19.87
CA ASP A 340 21.92 -30.52 -21.06
C ASP A 340 22.74 -30.02 -22.25
N LYS A 341 23.17 -30.96 -23.09
CA LYS A 341 23.86 -30.68 -24.35
C LYS A 341 23.13 -29.53 -25.05
N PRO A 342 23.85 -28.51 -25.56
CA PRO A 342 23.20 -27.42 -26.23
C PRO A 342 22.35 -27.99 -27.38
N ALA A 343 21.04 -27.89 -27.24
CA ALA A 343 20.15 -28.09 -28.37
C ALA A 343 20.62 -27.14 -29.44
N LYS A 344 21.00 -27.65 -30.62
CA LYS A 344 21.28 -26.82 -31.79
C LYS A 344 20.08 -25.91 -32.00
N ILE A 345 20.19 -24.65 -31.60
CA ILE A 345 19.25 -23.64 -31.96
C ILE A 345 19.42 -23.45 -33.47
N ILE A 346 18.59 -24.11 -34.25
CA ILE A 346 18.41 -23.80 -35.66
C ILE A 346 17.63 -22.49 -35.61
N HIS A 347 18.34 -21.37 -35.74
CA HIS A 347 17.70 -20.10 -36.04
C HIS A 347 17.00 -20.27 -37.40
N LYS A 348 15.71 -20.61 -37.37
CA LYS A 348 14.84 -20.32 -38.49
C LYS A 348 14.79 -18.81 -38.61
N TYR A 349 15.35 -18.31 -39.70
CA TYR A 349 15.19 -16.89 -40.06
C TYR A 349 13.69 -16.68 -40.31
N GLU A 350 12.98 -16.17 -39.33
CA GLU A 350 11.64 -15.65 -39.52
C GLU A 350 11.82 -14.26 -40.12
N GLU A 351 11.37 -14.11 -41.35
CA GLU A 351 11.32 -12.77 -41.98
C GLU A 351 10.51 -11.85 -41.06
N PRO A 352 11.02 -10.65 -40.76
CA PRO A 352 10.29 -9.71 -39.91
C PRO A 352 8.92 -9.45 -40.51
N ILE A 353 7.87 -9.61 -39.69
CA ILE A 353 6.48 -9.33 -40.11
C ILE A 353 6.43 -7.84 -40.48
N PRO A 354 6.15 -7.47 -41.75
CA PRO A 354 6.16 -6.09 -42.18
C PRO A 354 5.12 -5.26 -41.41
N GLU A 355 5.49 -4.07 -41.03
CA GLU A 355 4.58 -3.15 -40.31
C GLU A 355 3.33 -2.81 -41.19
N PRO A 356 2.21 -2.36 -40.61
CA PRO A 356 0.94 -2.16 -41.35
C PRO A 356 1.05 -1.23 -42.54
N PHE A 357 1.93 -0.24 -42.51
CA PHE A 357 2.19 0.68 -43.65
C PHE A 357 3.08 0.04 -44.73
N GLU A 358 3.99 -0.84 -44.39
CA GLU A 358 4.82 -1.60 -45.34
C GLU A 358 3.99 -2.63 -46.12
N LYS A 359 3.02 -3.27 -45.46
CA LYS A 359 2.05 -4.14 -46.15
C LYS A 359 1.26 -3.40 -47.23
N ARG A 360 0.84 -2.17 -46.99
CA ARG A 360 0.21 -1.32 -48.01
C ARG A 360 1.15 -1.05 -49.18
N ARG A 361 2.38 -0.66 -48.91
CA ARG A 361 3.38 -0.36 -49.92
C ARG A 361 3.75 -1.58 -50.78
N ILE A 362 3.87 -2.77 -50.17
CA ILE A 362 4.12 -4.02 -50.88
C ILE A 362 2.94 -4.38 -51.77
N ASN A 363 1.71 -4.23 -51.31
CA ASN A 363 0.49 -4.47 -52.08
C ASN A 363 0.36 -3.47 -53.24
N ASP A 364 0.69 -2.21 -53.04
CA ASP A 364 0.66 -1.18 -54.08
C ASP A 364 1.74 -1.45 -55.17
N ILE A 365 2.94 -1.89 -54.80
CA ILE A 365 4.01 -2.31 -55.74
C ILE A 365 3.57 -3.56 -56.52
N ALA A 366 2.97 -4.55 -55.84
CA ALA A 366 2.44 -5.75 -56.49
C ALA A 366 1.30 -5.45 -57.49
N ALA A 367 0.43 -4.50 -57.14
CA ALA A 367 -0.67 -4.05 -57.98
C ALA A 367 -0.15 -3.29 -59.21
N SER A 368 0.87 -2.42 -59.07
CA SER A 368 1.48 -1.70 -60.21
C SER A 368 2.25 -2.67 -61.14
N ALA A 369 2.99 -3.64 -60.60
CA ALA A 369 3.68 -4.66 -61.41
C ALA A 369 2.69 -5.57 -62.17
N ALA A 370 1.52 -5.83 -61.61
CA ALA A 370 0.44 -6.57 -62.29
C ALA A 370 -0.19 -5.74 -63.44
N MET A 371 -0.32 -4.41 -63.28
CA MET A 371 -0.76 -3.51 -64.34
C MET A 371 0.26 -3.40 -65.47
N ASP A 372 1.54 -3.29 -65.18
CA ASP A 372 2.60 -3.23 -66.19
C ASP A 372 2.67 -4.52 -67.00
N ASN A 373 2.51 -5.69 -66.39
CA ASN A 373 2.40 -6.97 -67.10
C ASN A 373 1.12 -7.13 -67.94
N ALA A 374 0.04 -6.46 -67.57
CA ALA A 374 -1.18 -6.44 -68.37
C ALA A 374 -1.07 -5.53 -69.62
N ILE A 375 -0.34 -4.43 -69.45
CA ILE A 375 -0.05 -3.50 -70.57
C ILE A 375 0.87 -4.14 -71.61
N ILE A 376 1.90 -4.90 -71.18
CA ILE A 376 2.81 -5.61 -72.10
C ILE A 376 2.07 -6.72 -72.92
N LYS A 377 1.03 -7.31 -72.42
CA LYS A 377 0.23 -8.33 -73.11
C LYS A 377 -0.77 -7.77 -74.15
N HIS A 378 -0.95 -6.47 -74.21
CA HIS A 378 -1.91 -5.82 -75.11
C HIS A 378 -1.26 -4.83 -76.10
N SER A 379 0.03 -4.90 -76.31
CA SER A 379 0.68 -4.18 -77.38
C SER A 379 0.49 -4.93 -78.70
N PRO A 380 -0.14 -4.31 -79.77
CA PRO A 380 -0.30 -4.96 -81.07
C PRO A 380 1.04 -5.01 -81.80
N GLY A 381 1.20 -6.09 -82.55
CA GLY A 381 2.41 -6.55 -83.17
C GLY A 381 3.18 -5.52 -84.05
N ILE A 382 4.46 -5.74 -84.07
CA ILE A 382 5.46 -5.04 -84.92
C ILE A 382 5.12 -5.35 -86.36
N TYR A 383 4.96 -4.28 -87.13
CA TYR A 383 4.94 -4.36 -88.62
C TYR A 383 6.35 -4.60 -89.12
N GLU A 384 6.59 -5.72 -89.77
CA GLU A 384 7.77 -5.89 -90.65
C GLU A 384 7.65 -4.99 -91.86
N PHE A 385 8.61 -4.16 -92.06
CA PHE A 385 8.84 -3.47 -93.34
C PHE A 385 9.78 -4.35 -94.22
N ASP A 386 9.25 -4.87 -95.33
CA ASP A 386 10.02 -5.48 -96.40
C ASP A 386 10.72 -4.37 -97.20
N ASP A 387 12.02 -4.48 -97.30
CA ASP A 387 12.84 -3.72 -98.28
C ASP A 387 12.60 -4.21 -99.69
N LYS A 388 12.14 -3.32 -100.53
CA LYS A 388 12.59 -3.22 -101.94
C LYS A 388 12.70 -1.78 -102.39
#